data_d83b4b1c2bc7377d854b7448e44c355b
#
_entry.id   d83b4b1c2bc7377d854b7448e44c355b
#
_cell.length_a   1.000
_cell.length_b   1.000
_cell.length_c   1.000
_cell.angle_alpha   90.00
_cell.angle_beta   90.00
_cell.angle_gamma   90.00
#
_symmetry.space_group_name_H-M   'P 1'
#
loop_
_entity.id
_entity.type
_entity.pdbx_description
1 polymer ?
#
loop_
_entity_poly.entity_id
_entity_poly.type
_entity_poly.pdbx_seq_one_letter_code
_entity_poly.pdbx_strand_id
1 'polypeptide(L)'
;MDRKGFLKSTMIATGSLLLGGAGICRFLNDKEPADGPFPRTIEKIHCGNMKKVLVIMSAGTKLGNTDRLTDAYIKGLVERGHSVTKVYLGSMRIEGCRGCGVCQRLAHQCAVRDGMQDIYPLFAECDTVVMASPLYFWTITSQLKAFIDRLYAISADDKYPQKDTVLLMTAGDDNENTFDQPKQYLRLLSQALGWNEVGIYCAGGCTACEKLARQIDKVHLENVYKMGLEL
;
A
#
# COMPACT_ATOMS: atom_id res chain seq x y z
N MET A 1 26.70 -23.36 -5.59
CA MET A 1 26.51 -23.64 -4.14
C MET A 1 25.58 -24.84 -4.03
N ASP A 2 26.02 -25.90 -3.37
CA ASP A 2 25.18 -27.08 -3.22
C ASP A 2 24.16 -26.88 -2.07
N ARG A 3 23.08 -27.68 -2.11
CA ARG A 3 21.97 -27.61 -1.15
C ARG A 3 22.39 -27.85 0.32
N LYS A 4 23.45 -28.63 0.52
CA LYS A 4 23.99 -28.96 1.85
C LYS A 4 24.81 -27.80 2.43
N GLY A 5 25.47 -27.02 1.58
CA GLY A 5 26.20 -25.82 1.97
C GLY A 5 25.26 -24.70 2.44
N PHE A 6 24.11 -24.54 1.77
CA PHE A 6 23.11 -23.55 2.16
C PHE A 6 22.49 -23.86 3.54
N LEU A 7 22.12 -25.12 3.78
CA LEU A 7 21.56 -25.53 5.07
C LEU A 7 22.55 -25.40 6.24
N LYS A 8 23.83 -25.70 6.01
CA LYS A 8 24.87 -25.47 7.04
C LYS A 8 25.08 -23.99 7.34
N SER A 9 25.05 -23.13 6.33
CA SER A 9 25.14 -21.68 6.49
C SER A 9 23.97 -21.10 7.30
N THR A 10 22.74 -21.61 7.06
CA THR A 10 21.54 -21.18 7.76
C THR A 10 21.53 -21.64 9.23
N MET A 11 22.04 -22.86 9.51
CA MET A 11 22.15 -23.35 10.89
C MET A 11 23.24 -22.64 11.71
N ILE A 12 24.35 -22.21 11.10
CA ILE A 12 25.37 -21.42 11.79
C ILE A 12 24.85 -20.03 12.13
N ALA A 13 24.04 -19.43 11.27
CA ALA A 13 23.39 -18.15 11.54
C ALA A 13 22.42 -18.24 12.72
N THR A 14 21.63 -19.32 12.82
CA THR A 14 20.72 -19.54 13.96
C THR A 14 21.45 -19.82 15.27
N GLY A 15 22.61 -20.51 15.25
CA GLY A 15 23.41 -20.75 16.43
C GLY A 15 24.08 -19.50 17.02
N SER A 16 24.49 -18.55 16.18
CA SER A 16 25.05 -17.25 16.62
C SER A 16 23.98 -16.30 17.19
N LEU A 17 22.72 -16.52 16.87
CA LEU A 17 21.60 -15.72 17.38
C LEU A 17 21.29 -15.97 18.85
N LEU A 18 21.70 -17.12 19.41
CA LEU A 18 21.42 -17.49 20.81
C LEU A 18 22.42 -16.89 21.81
N LEU A 19 23.53 -16.31 21.38
CA LEU A 19 24.57 -15.76 22.24
C LEU A 19 24.64 -14.22 22.27
N GLY A 20 23.87 -13.52 21.41
CA GLY A 20 23.81 -12.06 21.35
C GLY A 20 22.48 -11.47 21.86
N GLY A 21 22.05 -11.91 23.03
CA GLY A 21 20.65 -11.86 23.50
C GLY A 21 19.93 -10.52 23.68
N ALA A 22 20.54 -9.36 23.55
CA ALA A 22 19.81 -8.10 23.83
C ALA A 22 19.13 -7.46 22.60
N GLY A 23 19.68 -7.64 21.40
CA GLY A 23 19.17 -7.02 20.19
C GLY A 23 17.97 -7.72 19.56
N ILE A 24 17.96 -9.04 19.63
CA ILE A 24 16.93 -9.87 18.99
C ILE A 24 15.67 -10.02 19.84
N CYS A 25 15.84 -10.06 21.17
CA CYS A 25 14.69 -10.04 22.07
C CYS A 25 13.89 -8.73 21.94
N ARG A 26 14.53 -7.61 21.61
CA ARG A 26 13.81 -6.36 21.30
C ARG A 26 13.02 -6.43 20.01
N PHE A 27 13.55 -7.08 18.97
CA PHE A 27 12.85 -7.25 17.70
C PHE A 27 11.58 -8.11 17.82
N LEU A 28 11.56 -9.05 18.77
CA LEU A 28 10.41 -9.91 19.07
C LEU A 28 9.54 -9.34 20.20
N ASN A 29 10.07 -8.37 20.97
CA ASN A 29 9.39 -7.74 22.11
C ASN A 29 8.95 -6.28 21.84
N ASP A 30 9.26 -5.69 20.70
CA ASP A 30 8.46 -4.59 20.19
C ASP A 30 7.10 -5.15 19.74
N LYS A 31 6.44 -5.79 20.68
CA LYS A 31 5.01 -5.94 20.69
C LYS A 31 4.47 -4.52 20.64
N GLU A 32 3.97 -4.09 19.49
CA GLU A 32 2.82 -3.22 19.52
C GLU A 32 1.91 -3.78 20.62
N PRO A 33 1.33 -2.95 21.47
CA PRO A 33 0.46 -3.45 22.51
C PRO A 33 -0.58 -4.35 21.86
N ALA A 34 -0.47 -5.65 22.08
CA ALA A 34 -1.27 -6.68 21.47
C ALA A 34 -2.74 -6.65 21.94
N ASP A 35 -3.12 -5.69 22.75
CA ASP A 35 -4.35 -5.65 23.52
C ASP A 35 -5.27 -4.46 23.19
N GLY A 36 -5.10 -3.84 22.03
CA GLY A 36 -6.13 -2.97 21.45
C GLY A 36 -6.97 -3.74 20.41
N PRO A 37 -8.25 -3.42 20.22
CA PRO A 37 -8.99 -3.92 19.07
C PRO A 37 -8.17 -3.60 17.83
N PHE A 38 -8.05 -4.54 16.89
CA PHE A 38 -7.37 -4.35 15.60
C PHE A 38 -7.67 -2.94 15.11
N PRO A 39 -6.67 -2.10 14.81
CA PRO A 39 -6.92 -0.74 14.37
C PRO A 39 -7.92 -0.81 13.24
N ARG A 40 -8.90 0.08 13.23
CA ARG A 40 -9.93 0.09 12.18
C ARG A 40 -9.23 -0.04 10.84
N THR A 41 -9.56 -1.09 10.11
CA THR A 41 -8.97 -1.37 8.79
C THR A 41 -9.39 -0.33 7.76
N ILE A 42 -10.52 0.36 8.02
CA ILE A 42 -11.08 1.43 7.20
C ILE A 42 -11.36 2.62 8.12
N GLU A 43 -10.73 3.74 7.81
CA GLU A 43 -10.86 4.99 8.57
C GLU A 43 -11.41 6.10 7.68
N LYS A 44 -12.57 6.68 8.05
CA LYS A 44 -13.05 7.94 7.45
C LYS A 44 -12.30 9.08 8.13
N ILE A 45 -11.34 9.67 7.41
CA ILE A 45 -10.47 10.72 7.94
C ILE A 45 -11.18 12.07 7.91
N HIS A 46 -11.86 12.37 6.82
CA HIS A 46 -12.52 13.65 6.60
C HIS A 46 -13.75 13.49 5.72
N CYS A 47 -14.79 14.30 5.98
CA CYS A 47 -16.00 14.39 5.18
C CYS A 47 -16.06 15.78 4.53
N GLY A 48 -15.34 15.96 3.43
CA GLY A 48 -15.34 17.18 2.64
C GLY A 48 -16.44 17.18 1.57
N ASN A 49 -16.58 18.29 0.86
CA ASN A 49 -17.55 18.51 -0.20
C ASN A 49 -16.95 18.52 -1.62
N MET A 50 -15.64 18.30 -1.72
CA MET A 50 -14.95 18.15 -3.00
C MET A 50 -14.89 16.68 -3.45
N LYS A 51 -13.81 16.23 -4.07
CA LYS A 51 -13.65 14.84 -4.51
C LYS A 51 -13.69 13.87 -3.33
N LYS A 52 -14.22 12.67 -3.56
CA LYS A 52 -14.09 11.51 -2.67
C LYS A 52 -12.79 10.79 -2.99
N VAL A 53 -11.87 10.78 -2.06
CA VAL A 53 -10.55 10.18 -2.21
C VAL A 53 -10.46 8.89 -1.37
N LEU A 54 -10.21 7.77 -2.04
CA LEU A 54 -9.97 6.48 -1.40
C LEU A 54 -8.46 6.21 -1.37
N VAL A 55 -7.90 6.14 -0.19
CA VAL A 55 -6.47 5.87 0.02
C VAL A 55 -6.28 4.39 0.39
N ILE A 56 -5.61 3.65 -0.47
CA ILE A 56 -5.26 2.24 -0.29
C ILE A 56 -3.81 2.14 0.18
N MET A 57 -3.62 2.00 1.48
CA MET A 57 -2.32 1.89 2.13
C MET A 57 -1.93 0.41 2.32
N SER A 58 -0.88 -0.04 1.64
CA SER A 58 -0.51 -1.45 1.57
C SER A 58 0.70 -1.85 2.39
N ALA A 59 1.33 -0.91 3.11
CA ALA A 59 2.39 -1.27 4.04
C ALA A 59 1.83 -2.04 5.25
N GLY A 60 2.60 -3.02 5.72
CA GLY A 60 2.22 -3.85 6.87
C GLY A 60 2.42 -3.17 8.23
N THR A 61 2.83 -1.89 8.29
CA THR A 61 3.21 -1.23 9.54
C THR A 61 2.61 0.17 9.60
N LYS A 62 1.79 0.42 10.62
CA LYS A 62 1.37 1.78 10.99
C LYS A 62 2.58 2.60 11.45
N LEU A 63 2.54 3.91 11.18
CA LEU A 63 3.62 4.86 11.48
C LEU A 63 4.96 4.53 10.78
N GLY A 64 4.97 3.61 9.81
CA GLY A 64 6.10 3.38 8.93
C GLY A 64 6.28 4.51 7.91
N ASN A 65 7.35 4.44 7.12
CA ASN A 65 7.67 5.51 6.16
C ASN A 65 6.55 5.76 5.14
N THR A 66 5.98 4.69 4.57
CA THR A 66 4.85 4.79 3.63
C THR A 66 3.62 5.40 4.27
N ASP A 67 3.32 5.01 5.51
CA ASP A 67 2.15 5.52 6.25
C ASP A 67 2.31 7.01 6.54
N ARG A 68 3.48 7.44 6.99
CA ARG A 68 3.81 8.86 7.24
C ARG A 68 3.78 9.70 5.96
N LEU A 69 4.29 9.17 4.84
CA LEU A 69 4.20 9.82 3.54
C LEU A 69 2.72 10.01 3.14
N THR A 70 1.94 8.95 3.31
CA THR A 70 0.51 8.94 3.00
C THR A 70 -0.27 9.94 3.87
N ASP A 71 0.04 10.00 5.17
CA ASP A 71 -0.61 10.95 6.10
C ASP A 71 -0.28 12.40 5.76
N ALA A 72 0.93 12.69 5.30
CA ALA A 72 1.29 14.03 4.83
C ALA A 72 0.49 14.41 3.56
N TYR A 73 0.30 13.48 2.63
CA TYR A 73 -0.56 13.68 1.46
C TYR A 73 -2.02 13.93 1.86
N ILE A 74 -2.56 13.10 2.75
CA ILE A 74 -3.92 13.21 3.28
C ILE A 74 -4.13 14.58 3.94
N LYS A 75 -3.15 15.09 4.68
CA LYS A 75 -3.23 16.42 5.28
C LYS A 75 -3.50 17.50 4.23
N GLY A 76 -2.79 17.48 3.10
CA GLY A 76 -3.05 18.41 1.98
C GLY A 76 -4.45 18.23 1.39
N LEU A 77 -4.91 16.99 1.19
CA LEU A 77 -6.26 16.70 0.72
C LEU A 77 -7.35 17.26 1.63
N VAL A 78 -7.19 17.08 2.94
CA VAL A 78 -8.14 17.56 3.96
C VAL A 78 -8.20 19.08 3.98
N GLU A 79 -7.06 19.76 3.93
CA GLU A 79 -7.00 21.23 3.86
C GLU A 79 -7.66 21.77 2.59
N ARG A 80 -7.59 21.03 1.48
CA ARG A 80 -8.27 21.37 0.24
C ARG A 80 -9.78 21.13 0.30
N GLY A 81 -10.27 20.35 1.26
CA GLY A 81 -11.70 20.06 1.46
C GLY A 81 -12.19 18.78 0.78
N HIS A 82 -11.29 17.85 0.47
CA HIS A 82 -11.67 16.54 -0.06
C HIS A 82 -12.24 15.63 1.04
N SER A 83 -13.17 14.74 0.67
CA SER A 83 -13.60 13.64 1.52
C SER A 83 -12.58 12.50 1.42
N VAL A 84 -12.01 12.06 2.53
CA VAL A 84 -10.92 11.08 2.55
C VAL A 84 -11.27 9.87 3.39
N THR A 85 -11.16 8.69 2.77
CA THR A 85 -11.23 7.39 3.45
C THR A 85 -9.94 6.62 3.24
N LYS A 86 -9.31 6.15 4.31
CA LYS A 86 -8.05 5.39 4.29
C LYS A 86 -8.32 3.93 4.64
N VAL A 87 -7.81 3.02 3.82
CA VAL A 87 -7.90 1.56 3.98
C VAL A 87 -6.50 1.00 4.21
N TYR A 88 -6.33 0.22 5.27
CA TYR A 88 -5.07 -0.44 5.61
C TYR A 88 -5.10 -1.91 5.16
N LEU A 89 -4.59 -2.19 3.96
CA LEU A 89 -4.57 -3.56 3.41
C LEU A 89 -3.72 -4.52 4.25
N GLY A 90 -2.65 -4.03 4.88
CA GLY A 90 -1.76 -4.85 5.72
C GLY A 90 -2.45 -5.45 6.95
N SER A 91 -3.57 -4.89 7.39
CA SER A 91 -4.38 -5.39 8.50
C SER A 91 -5.65 -6.13 8.06
N MET A 92 -5.85 -6.29 6.74
CA MET A 92 -7.01 -6.99 6.17
C MET A 92 -6.59 -8.31 5.55
N ARG A 93 -7.46 -9.33 5.68
CA ARG A 93 -7.30 -10.54 4.88
C ARG A 93 -7.89 -10.27 3.50
N ILE A 94 -7.02 -10.23 2.49
CA ILE A 94 -7.39 -10.10 1.08
C ILE A 94 -6.67 -11.21 0.32
N GLU A 95 -7.43 -12.12 -0.27
CA GLU A 95 -6.90 -13.17 -1.13
C GLU A 95 -6.74 -12.68 -2.56
N GLY A 96 -5.75 -13.22 -3.28
CA GLY A 96 -5.56 -12.95 -4.70
C GLY A 96 -6.75 -13.40 -5.56
N CYS A 97 -6.86 -12.86 -6.76
CA CYS A 97 -7.87 -13.31 -7.72
C CYS A 97 -7.58 -14.75 -8.14
N ARG A 98 -8.62 -15.61 -8.13
CA ARG A 98 -8.52 -17.05 -8.51
C ARG A 98 -8.76 -17.28 -10.00
N GLY A 99 -9.04 -16.24 -10.79
CA GLY A 99 -9.33 -16.37 -12.23
C GLY A 99 -10.59 -17.18 -12.55
N CYS A 100 -11.50 -17.37 -11.58
CA CYS A 100 -12.65 -18.27 -11.71
C CYS A 100 -13.79 -17.74 -12.60
N GLY A 101 -13.78 -16.45 -12.99
CA GLY A 101 -14.79 -15.82 -13.84
C GLY A 101 -16.20 -15.72 -13.24
N VAL A 102 -16.39 -16.10 -11.97
CA VAL A 102 -17.72 -16.08 -11.32
C VAL A 102 -18.30 -14.67 -11.28
N CYS A 103 -17.49 -13.66 -10.99
CA CYS A 103 -17.93 -12.26 -10.92
C CYS A 103 -18.51 -11.75 -12.24
N GLN A 104 -18.03 -12.21 -13.37
CA GLN A 104 -18.54 -11.82 -14.70
C GLN A 104 -19.87 -12.52 -15.05
N ARG A 105 -20.17 -13.62 -14.38
CA ARG A 105 -21.41 -14.39 -14.58
C ARG A 105 -22.50 -14.06 -13.56
N LEU A 106 -22.13 -13.57 -12.38
CA LEU A 106 -23.03 -13.32 -11.25
C LEU A 106 -23.01 -11.84 -10.83
N ALA A 107 -23.55 -10.97 -11.69
CA ALA A 107 -23.81 -9.57 -11.38
C ALA A 107 -22.63 -8.85 -10.70
N HIS A 108 -21.40 -9.04 -11.20
CA HIS A 108 -20.17 -8.37 -10.74
C HIS A 108 -19.86 -8.61 -9.25
N GLN A 109 -20.23 -9.79 -8.71
CA GLN A 109 -19.91 -10.17 -7.33
C GLN A 109 -18.77 -11.19 -7.30
N CYS A 110 -17.68 -10.84 -6.59
CA CYS A 110 -16.60 -11.77 -6.40
C CYS A 110 -17.02 -12.95 -5.52
N ALA A 111 -16.64 -14.18 -5.95
CA ALA A 111 -16.93 -15.40 -5.18
C ALA A 111 -16.05 -15.52 -3.92
N VAL A 112 -14.88 -14.88 -3.89
CA VAL A 112 -14.01 -14.84 -2.71
C VAL A 112 -14.58 -13.83 -1.72
N ARG A 113 -14.94 -14.30 -0.53
CA ARG A 113 -15.51 -13.48 0.56
C ARG A 113 -14.43 -13.14 1.57
N ASP A 114 -13.99 -11.90 1.57
CA ASP A 114 -12.93 -11.37 2.42
C ASP A 114 -13.05 -9.84 2.53
N GLY A 115 -12.01 -9.15 3.01
CA GLY A 115 -12.02 -7.70 3.17
C GLY A 115 -12.32 -6.87 1.91
N MET A 116 -12.23 -7.47 0.71
CA MET A 116 -12.60 -6.77 -0.52
C MET A 116 -14.09 -6.41 -0.58
N GLN A 117 -14.96 -7.14 0.14
CA GLN A 117 -16.39 -6.84 0.17
C GLN A 117 -16.66 -5.44 0.78
N ASP A 118 -15.84 -5.03 1.74
CA ASP A 118 -15.95 -3.71 2.37
C ASP A 118 -15.32 -2.61 1.50
N ILE A 119 -14.38 -2.97 0.63
CA ILE A 119 -13.67 -2.01 -0.24
C ILE A 119 -14.42 -1.72 -1.53
N TYR A 120 -15.09 -2.71 -2.14
CA TYR A 120 -15.79 -2.54 -3.42
C TYR A 120 -16.75 -1.34 -3.44
N PRO A 121 -17.65 -1.13 -2.46
CA PRO A 121 -18.53 0.04 -2.47
C PRO A 121 -17.75 1.36 -2.34
N LEU A 122 -16.69 1.40 -1.53
CA LEU A 122 -15.86 2.60 -1.38
C LEU A 122 -15.14 2.93 -2.69
N PHE A 123 -14.62 1.91 -3.38
CA PHE A 123 -13.98 2.08 -4.67
C PHE A 123 -14.97 2.53 -5.75
N ALA A 124 -16.17 1.97 -5.77
CA ALA A 124 -17.20 2.38 -6.74
C ALA A 124 -17.56 3.86 -6.58
N GLU A 125 -17.63 4.35 -5.34
CA GLU A 125 -18.07 5.71 -5.02
C GLU A 125 -16.94 6.77 -5.08
N CYS A 126 -15.66 6.39 -5.02
CA CYS A 126 -14.59 7.37 -5.03
C CYS A 126 -14.35 7.97 -6.42
N ASP A 127 -13.90 9.22 -6.45
CA ASP A 127 -13.43 9.90 -7.65
C ASP A 127 -11.94 9.63 -7.91
N THR A 128 -11.17 9.58 -6.83
CA THR A 128 -9.71 9.40 -6.86
C THR A 128 -9.32 8.18 -6.01
N VAL A 129 -8.46 7.32 -6.55
CA VAL A 129 -7.80 6.24 -5.79
C VAL A 129 -6.31 6.52 -5.63
N VAL A 130 -5.86 6.57 -4.38
CA VAL A 130 -4.45 6.73 -4.01
C VAL A 130 -3.91 5.36 -3.64
N MET A 131 -2.93 4.87 -4.36
CA MET A 131 -2.24 3.62 -4.08
C MET A 131 -0.92 3.92 -3.39
N ALA A 132 -0.79 3.53 -2.12
CA ALA A 132 0.40 3.76 -1.30
C ALA A 132 1.09 2.43 -0.96
N SER A 133 2.36 2.28 -1.32
CA SER A 133 3.13 1.04 -1.17
C SER A 133 4.60 1.30 -0.85
N PRO A 134 5.22 0.53 0.06
CA PRO A 134 6.66 0.40 0.03
C PRO A 134 7.09 -0.37 -1.22
N LEU A 135 8.33 -0.14 -1.65
CA LEU A 135 8.94 -0.89 -2.74
C LEU A 135 9.46 -2.23 -2.19
N TYR A 136 8.90 -3.34 -2.67
CA TYR A 136 9.37 -4.69 -2.35
C TYR A 136 9.77 -5.41 -3.63
N PHE A 137 11.05 -5.81 -3.71
CA PHE A 137 11.60 -6.44 -4.92
C PHE A 137 11.25 -5.67 -6.20
N TRP A 138 11.54 -4.35 -6.18
CA TRP A 138 11.34 -3.40 -7.30
C TRP A 138 9.90 -3.25 -7.78
N THR A 139 8.90 -3.64 -6.98
CA THR A 139 7.49 -3.48 -7.33
C THR A 139 6.63 -3.12 -6.11
N ILE A 140 5.32 -3.01 -6.31
CA ILE A 140 4.34 -2.83 -5.24
C ILE A 140 4.22 -4.07 -4.36
N THR A 141 3.66 -3.93 -3.17
CA THR A 141 3.41 -5.06 -2.27
C THR A 141 2.42 -6.07 -2.86
N SER A 142 2.52 -7.33 -2.44
CA SER A 142 1.57 -8.39 -2.79
C SER A 142 0.14 -8.06 -2.37
N GLN A 143 -0.05 -7.37 -1.26
CA GLN A 143 -1.38 -6.91 -0.78
C GLN A 143 -2.01 -5.93 -1.76
N LEU A 144 -1.23 -4.94 -2.25
CA LEU A 144 -1.74 -4.00 -3.25
C LEU A 144 -2.03 -4.70 -4.58
N LYS A 145 -1.17 -5.64 -4.98
CA LYS A 145 -1.40 -6.43 -6.20
C LYS A 145 -2.67 -7.29 -6.08
N ALA A 146 -2.90 -7.93 -4.93
CA ALA A 146 -4.12 -8.70 -4.68
C ALA A 146 -5.38 -7.81 -4.78
N PHE A 147 -5.35 -6.60 -4.18
CA PHE A 147 -6.42 -5.62 -4.32
C PHE A 147 -6.68 -5.29 -5.80
N ILE A 148 -5.64 -4.95 -6.57
CA ILE A 148 -5.77 -4.58 -7.99
C ILE A 148 -6.34 -5.73 -8.81
N ASP A 149 -5.85 -6.96 -8.65
CA ASP A 149 -6.35 -8.13 -9.38
C ASP A 149 -7.83 -8.43 -9.10
N ARG A 150 -8.29 -8.08 -7.90
CA ARG A 150 -9.67 -8.26 -7.49
C ARG A 150 -10.63 -7.19 -8.04
N LEU A 151 -10.11 -6.07 -8.57
CA LEU A 151 -10.93 -5.06 -9.24
C LEU A 151 -11.61 -5.61 -10.52
N TYR A 152 -11.16 -6.75 -11.04
CA TYR A 152 -11.87 -7.42 -12.14
C TYR A 152 -13.36 -7.70 -11.81
N ALA A 153 -13.72 -7.80 -10.54
CA ALA A 153 -15.10 -8.01 -10.13
C ALA A 153 -16.03 -6.79 -10.35
N ILE A 154 -15.47 -5.61 -10.56
CA ILE A 154 -16.27 -4.37 -10.74
C ILE A 154 -16.29 -3.88 -12.18
N SER A 155 -15.65 -4.59 -13.11
CA SER A 155 -15.77 -4.28 -14.53
C SER A 155 -17.15 -4.68 -15.04
N ALA A 156 -17.72 -3.86 -15.92
CA ALA A 156 -18.94 -4.17 -16.65
C ALA A 156 -18.67 -4.04 -18.14
N ASP A 157 -18.84 -5.11 -18.91
CA ASP A 157 -18.53 -5.16 -20.34
C ASP A 157 -17.12 -4.64 -20.66
N ASP A 158 -16.13 -5.14 -19.89
CA ASP A 158 -14.72 -4.72 -19.95
C ASP A 158 -14.47 -3.23 -19.67
N LYS A 159 -15.45 -2.52 -19.13
CA LYS A 159 -15.31 -1.12 -18.70
C LYS A 159 -15.18 -1.03 -17.18
N TYR A 160 -14.29 -0.16 -16.77
CA TYR A 160 -14.08 0.16 -15.35
C TYR A 160 -14.63 1.55 -15.02
N PRO A 161 -15.08 1.78 -13.78
CA PRO A 161 -15.44 3.14 -13.35
C PRO A 161 -14.25 4.09 -13.56
N GLN A 162 -14.51 5.26 -14.12
CA GLN A 162 -13.48 6.29 -14.31
C GLN A 162 -12.90 6.72 -12.96
N LYS A 163 -11.58 6.83 -12.89
CA LYS A 163 -10.85 7.23 -11.67
C LYS A 163 -9.69 8.15 -12.02
N ASP A 164 -9.44 9.09 -11.12
CA ASP A 164 -8.12 9.69 -11.01
C ASP A 164 -7.24 8.77 -10.16
N THR A 165 -5.96 8.61 -10.51
CA THR A 165 -5.03 7.72 -9.81
C THR A 165 -3.79 8.44 -9.33
N VAL A 166 -3.38 8.13 -8.10
CA VAL A 166 -2.14 8.61 -7.49
C VAL A 166 -1.34 7.41 -6.99
N LEU A 167 -0.02 7.43 -7.20
CA LEU A 167 0.91 6.47 -6.63
C LEU A 167 1.83 7.16 -5.62
N LEU A 168 1.87 6.64 -4.40
CA LEU A 168 2.82 7.06 -3.37
C LEU A 168 3.71 5.87 -3.01
N MET A 169 5.02 6.01 -3.14
CA MET A 169 5.96 4.93 -2.84
C MET A 169 7.08 5.36 -1.91
N THR A 170 7.60 4.40 -1.15
CA THR A 170 8.81 4.58 -0.34
C THR A 170 9.78 3.43 -0.59
N ALA A 171 11.09 3.72 -0.60
CA ALA A 171 12.14 2.73 -0.68
C ALA A 171 13.35 3.13 0.18
N GLY A 172 14.14 2.15 0.60
CA GLY A 172 15.45 2.41 1.21
C GLY A 172 16.48 2.84 0.17
N ASP A 173 16.35 2.31 -1.04
CA ASP A 173 17.18 2.65 -2.19
C ASP A 173 16.72 3.96 -2.84
N ASP A 174 17.66 4.73 -3.39
CA ASP A 174 17.43 6.02 -4.05
C ASP A 174 18.20 6.14 -5.37
N ASN A 175 18.44 5.02 -6.05
CA ASN A 175 19.05 5.03 -7.37
C ASN A 175 18.03 5.51 -8.43
N GLU A 176 18.53 6.01 -9.54
CA GLU A 176 17.75 6.58 -10.64
C GLU A 176 16.61 5.67 -11.09
N ASN A 177 16.86 4.35 -11.19
CA ASN A 177 15.91 3.37 -11.73
C ASN A 177 15.09 2.64 -10.65
N THR A 178 15.24 3.01 -9.37
CA THR A 178 14.60 2.30 -8.24
C THR A 178 13.09 2.15 -8.41
N PHE A 179 12.44 3.18 -8.92
CA PHE A 179 10.98 3.22 -9.02
C PHE A 179 10.44 3.06 -10.45
N ASP A 180 11.26 2.72 -11.43
CA ASP A 180 10.83 2.67 -12.84
C ASP A 180 9.74 1.64 -13.07
N GLN A 181 9.89 0.44 -12.50
CA GLN A 181 8.91 -0.63 -12.67
C GLN A 181 7.52 -0.25 -12.11
N PRO A 182 7.37 0.21 -10.85
CA PRO A 182 6.05 0.57 -10.34
C PRO A 182 5.45 1.82 -11.00
N LYS A 183 6.26 2.79 -11.43
CA LYS A 183 5.79 3.93 -12.23
C LYS A 183 5.21 3.44 -13.57
N GLN A 184 5.96 2.60 -14.28
CA GLN A 184 5.51 2.03 -15.54
C GLN A 184 4.28 1.13 -15.37
N TYR A 185 4.23 0.37 -14.28
CA TYR A 185 3.07 -0.46 -13.96
C TYR A 185 1.80 0.38 -13.78
N LEU A 186 1.87 1.49 -13.01
CA LEU A 186 0.71 2.39 -12.85
C LEU A 186 0.26 2.99 -14.18
N ARG A 187 1.21 3.45 -15.01
CA ARG A 187 0.88 4.01 -16.33
C ARG A 187 0.13 3.02 -17.21
N LEU A 188 0.66 1.80 -17.32
CA LEU A 188 0.02 0.73 -18.09
C LEU A 188 -1.36 0.36 -17.51
N LEU A 189 -1.48 0.27 -16.18
CA LEU A 189 -2.74 -0.01 -15.52
C LEU A 189 -3.77 1.10 -15.79
N SER A 190 -3.39 2.35 -15.60
CA SER A 190 -4.27 3.50 -15.82
C SER A 190 -4.71 3.58 -17.29
N GLN A 191 -3.79 3.39 -18.21
CA GLN A 191 -4.10 3.36 -19.66
C GLN A 191 -5.07 2.21 -20.02
N ALA A 192 -4.82 1.01 -19.48
CA ALA A 192 -5.66 -0.16 -19.75
C ALA A 192 -7.08 -0.04 -19.17
N LEU A 193 -7.23 0.64 -18.04
CA LEU A 193 -8.52 0.81 -17.35
C LEU A 193 -9.22 2.13 -17.71
N GLY A 194 -8.61 2.98 -18.54
CA GLY A 194 -9.13 4.29 -18.91
C GLY A 194 -9.10 5.29 -17.74
N TRP A 195 -8.16 5.16 -16.82
CA TRP A 195 -8.00 6.04 -15.67
C TRP A 195 -7.03 7.19 -15.96
N ASN A 196 -7.17 8.29 -15.21
CA ASN A 196 -6.26 9.44 -15.31
C ASN A 196 -5.15 9.32 -14.27
N GLU A 197 -3.89 9.23 -14.68
CA GLU A 197 -2.76 9.39 -13.78
C GLU A 197 -2.61 10.88 -13.43
N VAL A 198 -2.96 11.26 -12.19
CA VAL A 198 -2.89 12.65 -11.73
C VAL A 198 -1.71 12.93 -10.82
N GLY A 199 -0.97 11.91 -10.41
CA GLY A 199 0.25 12.10 -9.63
C GLY A 199 1.00 10.83 -9.28
N ILE A 200 2.32 10.94 -9.26
CA ILE A 200 3.24 9.92 -8.75
C ILE A 200 4.25 10.61 -7.84
N TYR A 201 4.41 10.10 -6.62
CA TYR A 201 5.47 10.51 -5.72
C TYR A 201 6.22 9.30 -5.17
N CYS A 202 7.55 9.32 -5.31
CA CYS A 202 8.43 8.26 -4.85
C CYS A 202 9.48 8.84 -3.91
N ALA A 203 9.49 8.41 -2.66
CA ALA A 203 10.45 8.80 -1.64
C ALA A 203 11.51 7.71 -1.50
N GLY A 204 12.71 7.97 -2.01
CA GLY A 204 13.90 7.14 -1.84
C GLY A 204 14.65 7.46 -0.55
N GLY A 205 15.73 6.73 -0.27
CA GLY A 205 16.60 6.97 0.88
C GLY A 205 15.94 6.81 2.25
N CYS A 206 14.75 6.20 2.31
CA CYS A 206 14.05 5.94 3.56
C CYS A 206 14.76 4.87 4.37
N THR A 207 15.01 5.11 5.66
CA THR A 207 15.67 4.09 6.48
C THR A 207 14.76 2.89 6.72
N ALA A 208 15.32 1.69 6.49
CA ALA A 208 14.65 0.42 6.77
C ALA A 208 14.82 -0.02 8.23
N CYS A 209 14.28 -1.18 8.55
CA CYS A 209 14.22 -1.77 9.90
C CYS A 209 15.57 -2.10 10.57
N GLU A 210 16.68 -1.94 9.90
CA GLU A 210 18.02 -2.20 10.48
C GLU A 210 18.44 -1.16 11.52
N LYS A 211 17.86 0.04 11.45
CA LYS A 211 18.01 1.08 12.47
C LYS A 211 16.66 1.23 13.13
N LEU A 212 16.57 1.00 14.41
CA LEU A 212 15.36 1.01 15.27
C LEU A 212 14.35 2.17 15.04
N ALA A 213 14.66 3.18 14.25
CA ALA A 213 13.76 4.26 13.86
C ALA A 213 13.62 4.29 12.35
N ARG A 214 12.43 3.98 11.85
CA ARG A 214 12.07 4.23 10.45
C ARG A 214 12.01 5.72 10.21
N GLN A 215 12.85 6.21 9.31
CA GLN A 215 12.94 7.64 9.02
C GLN A 215 12.69 7.90 7.54
N ILE A 216 11.86 8.89 7.29
CA ILE A 216 11.66 9.50 5.98
C ILE A 216 12.08 10.97 6.08
N ASP A 217 12.79 11.47 5.09
CA ASP A 217 13.21 12.87 5.09
C ASP A 217 11.99 13.80 5.07
N LYS A 218 12.10 14.92 5.79
CA LYS A 218 11.04 15.94 5.87
C LYS A 218 10.69 16.52 4.50
N VAL A 219 11.67 16.62 3.60
CA VAL A 219 11.47 17.12 2.24
C VAL A 219 10.41 16.30 1.49
N HIS A 220 10.40 14.99 1.67
CA HIS A 220 9.38 14.14 1.06
C HIS A 220 7.99 14.42 1.62
N LEU A 221 7.89 14.64 2.94
CA LEU A 221 6.62 14.94 3.60
C LEU A 221 6.07 16.30 3.15
N GLU A 222 6.93 17.30 3.01
CA GLU A 222 6.55 18.63 2.52
C GLU A 222 6.11 18.62 1.06
N ASN A 223 6.83 17.89 0.21
CA ASN A 223 6.51 17.79 -1.21
C ASN A 223 5.19 17.05 -1.45
N VAL A 224 4.99 15.92 -0.76
CA VAL A 224 3.76 15.16 -0.93
C VAL A 224 2.54 15.88 -0.34
N TYR A 225 2.73 16.66 0.74
CA TYR A 225 1.69 17.52 1.27
C TYR A 225 1.25 18.58 0.24
N LYS A 226 2.21 19.28 -0.41
CA LYS A 226 1.91 20.23 -1.49
C LYS A 226 1.16 19.56 -2.64
N MET A 227 1.59 18.36 -3.04
CA MET A 227 0.89 17.57 -4.06
C MET A 227 -0.56 17.27 -3.65
N GLY A 228 -0.84 17.05 -2.36
CA GLY A 228 -2.20 16.88 -1.84
C GLY A 228 -3.04 18.14 -1.87
N LEU A 229 -2.44 19.34 -1.81
CA LEU A 229 -3.13 20.62 -1.98
C LEU A 229 -3.49 20.91 -3.44
N GLU A 230 -2.82 20.26 -4.39
CA GLU A 230 -2.99 20.50 -5.83
C GLU A 230 -4.03 19.55 -6.48
N LEU A 231 -4.50 18.51 -5.77
CA LEU A 231 -5.52 17.60 -6.28
C LEU A 231 -6.89 18.30 -6.40
#